data_c5ee87a6cbb5e1b187eb6361643e1c09
#
_entry.id   c5ee87a6cbb5e1b187eb6361643e1c09
#
_cell.length_a   1.000
_cell.length_b   1.000
_cell.length_c   1.000
_cell.angle_alpha   90.00
_cell.angle_beta   90.00
_cell.angle_gamma   90.00
#
_symmetry.space_group_name_H-M   'P 1'
#
loop_
_entity.id
_entity.type
_entity.pdbx_description
1 polymer ?
#
loop_
_entity_poly.entity_id
_entity_poly.type
_entity_poly.pdbx_seq_one_letter_code
_entity_poly.pdbx_strand_id
1 'polypeptide(L)'
;MIEERVTVEEADRDTAVRRVQEAYAQGHLTHQEMNERLHQALTAETPGELAAALPDGEERAGTIAAAGGLILRRGAWRVPRTLKVESALARVRLDLSRAVIDHPVVDIELRLGTGAAVITVPRDATVDLDGLTAGWKDPRYKARRHGTAGPTIRISGAMGLGRLTVRHARR
;
A
#
# COMPACT_ATOMS: atom_id res chain seq x y z
N MET A 1 3.13 -18.30 -37.43
CA MET A 1 2.68 -17.97 -36.06
C MET A 1 1.98 -16.63 -36.13
N ILE A 2 0.69 -16.61 -35.95
CA ILE A 2 -0.10 -15.39 -35.89
C ILE A 2 0.00 -14.98 -34.43
N GLU A 3 0.77 -13.95 -34.11
CA GLU A 3 0.67 -13.29 -32.81
C GLU A 3 -0.72 -12.67 -32.75
N GLU A 4 -1.58 -13.28 -31.96
CA GLU A 4 -2.87 -12.75 -31.61
C GLU A 4 -2.62 -11.44 -30.83
N ARG A 5 -2.69 -10.31 -31.55
CA ARG A 5 -2.66 -8.99 -30.92
C ARG A 5 -3.93 -8.89 -30.08
N VAL A 6 -3.78 -9.07 -28.78
CA VAL A 6 -4.84 -8.76 -27.82
C VAL A 6 -5.07 -7.25 -27.90
N THR A 7 -6.12 -6.86 -28.59
CA THR A 7 -6.54 -5.46 -28.70
C THR A 7 -7.31 -5.07 -27.45
N VAL A 8 -7.19 -3.81 -27.06
CA VAL A 8 -7.95 -3.24 -25.94
C VAL A 8 -9.44 -3.20 -26.32
N GLU A 9 -10.28 -3.81 -25.50
CA GLU A 9 -11.73 -3.70 -25.67
C GLU A 9 -12.22 -2.31 -25.24
N GLU A 10 -13.30 -1.83 -25.88
CA GLU A 10 -13.88 -0.51 -25.57
C GLU A 10 -14.35 -0.43 -24.11
N ALA A 11 -14.88 -1.52 -23.56
CA ALA A 11 -15.29 -1.61 -22.15
C ALA A 11 -14.14 -1.46 -21.17
N ASP A 12 -12.94 -1.95 -21.51
CA ASP A 12 -11.74 -1.81 -20.70
C ASP A 12 -11.24 -0.35 -20.70
N ARG A 13 -11.34 0.30 -21.86
CA ARG A 13 -10.99 1.71 -22.03
C ARG A 13 -11.92 2.60 -21.24
N ASP A 14 -13.23 2.38 -21.28
CA ASP A 14 -14.22 3.12 -20.49
C ASP A 14 -13.97 2.96 -18.98
N THR A 15 -13.60 1.75 -18.57
CA THR A 15 -13.24 1.47 -17.18
C THR A 15 -12.01 2.24 -16.75
N ALA A 16 -10.97 2.29 -17.59
CA ALA A 16 -9.75 3.06 -17.32
C ALA A 16 -10.04 4.56 -17.22
N VAL A 17 -10.82 5.12 -18.14
CA VAL A 17 -11.23 6.52 -18.10
C VAL A 17 -11.96 6.86 -16.79
N ARG A 18 -12.89 6.01 -16.37
CA ARG A 18 -13.62 6.20 -15.12
C ARG A 18 -12.70 6.21 -13.91
N ARG A 19 -11.74 5.29 -13.85
CA ARG A 19 -10.74 5.22 -12.76
C ARG A 19 -9.85 6.45 -12.69
N VAL A 20 -9.44 6.99 -13.83
CA VAL A 20 -8.66 8.24 -13.88
C VAL A 20 -9.49 9.41 -13.33
N GLN A 21 -10.75 9.51 -13.70
CA GLN A 21 -11.66 10.55 -13.21
C GLN A 21 -11.94 10.42 -11.71
N GLU A 22 -12.14 9.21 -11.20
CA GLU A 22 -12.32 8.94 -9.79
C GLU A 22 -11.09 9.34 -8.97
N ALA A 23 -9.89 9.00 -9.44
CA ALA A 23 -8.65 9.38 -8.78
C ALA A 23 -8.45 10.91 -8.73
N TYR A 24 -8.85 11.62 -9.78
CA TYR A 24 -8.86 13.08 -9.77
C TYR A 24 -9.88 13.64 -8.79
N ALA A 25 -11.11 13.13 -8.77
CA ALA A 25 -12.16 13.55 -7.84
C ALA A 25 -11.77 13.33 -6.37
N GLN A 26 -10.95 12.31 -6.10
CA GLN A 26 -10.39 12.02 -4.78
C GLN A 26 -9.13 12.84 -4.44
N GLY A 27 -8.68 13.70 -5.34
CA GLY A 27 -7.50 14.55 -5.14
C GLY A 27 -6.16 13.81 -5.28
N HIS A 28 -6.16 12.61 -5.85
CA HIS A 28 -4.94 11.83 -6.06
C HIS A 28 -4.16 12.23 -7.31
N LEU A 29 -4.79 12.94 -8.22
CA LEU A 29 -4.21 13.47 -9.45
C LEU A 29 -4.42 14.97 -9.53
N THR A 30 -3.44 15.67 -10.08
CA THR A 30 -3.61 17.05 -10.53
C THR A 30 -4.42 17.08 -11.84
N HIS A 31 -4.95 18.23 -12.21
CA HIS A 31 -5.66 18.39 -13.47
C HIS A 31 -4.80 18.04 -14.70
N GLN A 32 -3.52 18.40 -14.66
CA GLN A 32 -2.58 18.06 -15.72
C GLN A 32 -2.36 16.55 -15.83
N GLU A 33 -2.09 15.89 -14.71
CA GLU A 33 -1.90 14.42 -14.67
C GLU A 33 -3.16 13.67 -15.13
N MET A 34 -4.34 14.15 -14.74
CA MET A 34 -5.60 13.59 -15.23
C MET A 34 -5.70 13.66 -16.76
N ASN A 35 -5.41 14.83 -17.34
CA ASN A 35 -5.49 15.00 -18.79
C ASN A 35 -4.47 14.12 -19.53
N GLU A 36 -3.25 14.02 -19.04
CA GLU A 36 -2.21 13.16 -19.62
C GLU A 36 -2.63 11.69 -19.59
N ARG A 37 -3.16 11.23 -18.47
CA ARG A 37 -3.61 9.84 -18.30
C ARG A 37 -4.86 9.50 -19.09
N LEU A 38 -5.81 10.44 -19.21
CA LEU A 38 -6.97 10.28 -20.08
C LEU A 38 -6.54 10.13 -21.54
N HIS A 39 -5.59 10.96 -21.98
CA HIS A 39 -5.05 10.85 -23.34
C HIS A 39 -4.38 9.48 -23.56
N GLN A 40 -3.55 9.02 -22.64
CA GLN A 40 -2.92 7.70 -22.69
C GLN A 40 -3.95 6.56 -22.73
N ALA A 41 -4.99 6.62 -21.89
CA ALA A 41 -6.04 5.60 -21.87
C ALA A 41 -6.82 5.54 -23.17
N LEU A 42 -7.12 6.70 -23.78
CA LEU A 42 -7.87 6.80 -25.04
C LEU A 42 -7.05 6.37 -26.25
N THR A 43 -5.73 6.50 -26.21
CA THR A 43 -4.81 6.16 -27.31
C THR A 43 -4.15 4.80 -27.14
N ALA A 44 -4.35 4.10 -26.02
CA ALA A 44 -3.77 2.79 -25.77
C ALA A 44 -4.24 1.76 -26.80
N GLU A 45 -3.30 1.08 -27.43
CA GLU A 45 -3.58 0.01 -28.41
C GLU A 45 -3.46 -1.37 -27.79
N THR A 46 -2.70 -1.49 -26.69
CA THR A 46 -2.46 -2.75 -25.99
C THR A 46 -2.96 -2.69 -24.55
N PRO A 47 -3.34 -3.84 -23.94
CA PRO A 47 -3.70 -3.90 -22.52
C PRO A 47 -2.61 -3.38 -21.58
N GLY A 48 -1.32 -3.56 -21.95
CA GLY A 48 -0.19 -3.05 -21.19
C GLY A 48 -0.12 -1.51 -21.20
N GLU A 49 -0.37 -0.88 -22.35
CA GLU A 49 -0.44 0.58 -22.44
C GLU A 49 -1.63 1.14 -21.68
N LEU A 50 -2.78 0.45 -21.74
CA LEU A 50 -3.96 0.84 -20.99
C LEU A 50 -3.72 0.74 -19.48
N ALA A 51 -3.06 -0.31 -19.03
CA ALA A 51 -2.67 -0.48 -17.63
C ALA A 51 -1.69 0.63 -17.17
N ALA A 52 -0.76 1.05 -18.04
CA ALA A 52 0.15 2.15 -17.76
C ALA A 52 -0.53 3.52 -17.63
N ALA A 53 -1.66 3.71 -18.33
CA ALA A 53 -2.47 4.92 -18.25
C ALA A 53 -3.28 5.02 -16.95
N LEU A 54 -3.55 3.88 -16.30
CA LEU A 54 -4.26 3.89 -15.03
C LEU A 54 -3.49 4.69 -13.97
N PRO A 55 -4.18 5.48 -13.16
CA PRO A 55 -3.53 6.13 -12.03
C PRO A 55 -2.92 5.03 -11.16
N ASP A 56 -1.68 5.24 -10.73
CA ASP A 56 -0.93 4.31 -9.86
C ASP A 56 -1.64 4.00 -8.52
N GLY A 57 -2.92 4.28 -8.43
CA GLY A 57 -3.74 4.10 -7.25
C GLY A 57 -3.91 2.63 -6.84
N GLU A 58 -3.88 1.70 -7.80
CA GLU A 58 -3.95 0.27 -7.47
C GLU A 58 -2.57 -0.31 -7.11
N GLU A 59 -1.51 0.19 -7.69
CA GLU A 59 -0.14 -0.18 -7.25
C GLU A 59 0.29 0.59 -5.99
N ARG A 60 -0.31 1.74 -5.72
CA ARG A 60 -0.02 2.59 -4.55
C ARG A 60 -0.89 2.30 -3.33
N ALA A 61 -2.02 1.62 -3.52
CA ALA A 61 -2.91 1.19 -2.45
C ALA A 61 -3.07 -0.32 -2.50
N GLY A 62 -2.61 -1.02 -1.48
CA GLY A 62 -2.82 -2.45 -1.30
C GLY A 62 -3.80 -2.69 -0.16
N THR A 63 -4.76 -3.57 -0.34
CA THR A 63 -5.63 -4.01 0.76
C THR A 63 -5.38 -5.48 1.03
N ILE A 64 -5.10 -5.79 2.29
CA ILE A 64 -4.97 -7.17 2.78
C ILE A 64 -6.06 -7.36 3.84
N ALA A 65 -7.02 -8.20 3.55
CA ALA A 65 -8.09 -8.51 4.48
C ALA A 65 -8.16 -10.00 4.75
N ALA A 66 -8.36 -10.36 6.02
CA ALA A 66 -8.62 -11.74 6.43
C ALA A 66 -9.47 -11.76 7.71
N ALA A 67 -10.47 -12.61 7.74
CA ALA A 67 -11.30 -12.77 8.94
C ALA A 67 -10.49 -13.36 10.12
N GLY A 68 -9.56 -14.27 9.83
CA GLY A 68 -8.70 -14.91 10.83
C GLY A 68 -7.48 -15.56 10.19
N GLY A 69 -6.65 -16.22 11.00
CA GLY A 69 -5.45 -16.91 10.56
C GLY A 69 -4.18 -16.08 10.61
N LEU A 70 -3.27 -16.30 9.68
CA LEU A 70 -1.99 -15.60 9.60
C LEU A 70 -1.89 -14.81 8.28
N ILE A 71 -1.75 -13.51 8.39
CA ILE A 71 -1.34 -12.65 7.28
C ILE A 71 0.18 -12.50 7.34
N LEU A 72 0.89 -13.02 6.34
CA LEU A 72 2.34 -12.97 6.28
C LEU A 72 2.78 -12.34 4.95
N ARG A 73 3.56 -11.26 5.05
CA ARG A 73 4.30 -10.67 3.92
C ARG A 73 5.77 -10.55 4.30
N ARG A 74 6.64 -11.15 3.50
CA ARG A 74 8.10 -11.13 3.71
C ARG A 74 8.85 -11.28 2.38
N GLY A 75 10.13 -10.99 2.39
CA GLY A 75 11.00 -11.09 1.22
C GLY A 75 11.00 -9.83 0.37
N ALA A 76 11.26 -9.96 -0.91
CA ALA A 76 11.40 -8.85 -1.86
C ALA A 76 10.04 -8.46 -2.50
N TRP A 77 8.99 -8.32 -1.69
CA TRP A 77 7.70 -7.85 -2.20
C TRP A 77 7.67 -6.33 -2.34
N ARG A 78 6.89 -5.84 -3.28
CA ARG A 78 6.73 -4.39 -3.50
C ARG A 78 5.70 -3.85 -2.53
N VAL A 79 6.09 -2.83 -1.77
CA VAL A 79 5.21 -2.16 -0.80
C VAL A 79 4.48 -1.03 -1.50
N PRO A 80 3.14 -1.05 -1.53
CA PRO A 80 2.38 0.06 -2.08
C PRO A 80 2.53 1.30 -1.19
N ARG A 81 2.28 2.49 -1.76
CA ARG A 81 2.32 3.74 -0.99
C ARG A 81 1.35 3.73 0.18
N THR A 82 0.15 3.17 -0.03
CA THR A 82 -0.86 3.00 1.01
C THR A 82 -1.22 1.54 1.12
N LEU A 83 -1.04 0.96 2.30
CA LEU A 83 -1.36 -0.42 2.61
C LEU A 83 -2.43 -0.48 3.69
N LYS A 84 -3.61 -0.99 3.35
CA LYS A 84 -4.68 -1.25 4.31
C LYS A 84 -4.63 -2.71 4.75
N VAL A 85 -4.65 -2.93 6.05
CA VAL A 85 -4.67 -4.28 6.64
C VAL A 85 -5.86 -4.38 7.59
N GLU A 86 -6.81 -5.22 7.23
CA GLU A 86 -8.04 -5.41 7.99
C GLU A 86 -8.17 -6.86 8.46
N SER A 87 -8.38 -7.06 9.74
CA SER A 87 -8.66 -8.38 10.28
C SER A 87 -9.37 -8.33 11.62
N ALA A 88 -10.32 -9.22 11.81
CA ALA A 88 -10.99 -9.39 13.12
C ALA A 88 -10.12 -10.20 14.11
N LEU A 89 -9.51 -11.31 13.66
CA LEU A 89 -8.86 -12.30 14.52
C LEU A 89 -7.46 -12.72 14.02
N ALA A 90 -6.97 -12.21 12.89
CA ALA A 90 -5.72 -12.66 12.30
C ALA A 90 -4.49 -12.15 13.06
N ARG A 91 -3.43 -12.96 13.00
CA ARG A 91 -2.08 -12.49 13.31
C ARG A 91 -1.46 -11.90 12.04
N VAL A 92 -0.97 -10.68 12.14
CA VAL A 92 -0.38 -9.97 11.02
C VAL A 92 1.13 -9.91 11.21
N ARG A 93 1.88 -10.33 10.21
CA ARG A 93 3.35 -10.17 10.14
C ARG A 93 3.73 -9.54 8.82
N LEU A 94 4.14 -8.30 8.88
CA LEU A 94 4.66 -7.55 7.74
C LEU A 94 6.16 -7.36 7.92
N ASP A 95 6.94 -7.92 7.02
CA ASP A 95 8.39 -7.74 7.00
C ASP A 95 8.78 -6.88 5.78
N LEU A 96 9.14 -5.64 6.06
CA LEU A 96 9.56 -4.65 5.07
C LEU A 96 11.10 -4.57 4.98
N SER A 97 11.83 -5.39 5.72
CA SER A 97 13.29 -5.29 5.79
C SER A 97 13.99 -5.53 4.45
N ARG A 98 13.41 -6.37 3.60
CA ARG A 98 13.87 -6.70 2.25
C ARG A 98 12.86 -6.33 1.16
N ALA A 99 11.80 -5.64 1.53
CA ALA A 99 10.78 -5.22 0.59
C ALA A 99 11.30 -4.10 -0.32
N VAL A 100 10.75 -4.04 -1.52
CA VAL A 100 11.00 -2.93 -2.44
C VAL A 100 10.08 -1.78 -2.08
N ILE A 101 10.66 -0.68 -1.62
CA ILE A 101 9.95 0.53 -1.21
C ILE A 101 10.37 1.66 -2.13
N ASP A 102 9.52 1.96 -3.11
CA ASP A 102 9.79 2.99 -4.12
C ASP A 102 9.30 4.39 -3.68
N HIS A 103 8.68 4.48 -2.51
CA HIS A 103 8.06 5.71 -2.01
C HIS A 103 8.81 6.23 -0.79
N PRO A 104 9.03 7.56 -0.69
CA PRO A 104 9.66 8.17 0.49
C PRO A 104 8.78 8.05 1.74
N VAL A 105 7.47 7.94 1.56
CA VAL A 105 6.48 7.76 2.62
C VAL A 105 5.56 6.60 2.28
N VAL A 106 5.40 5.69 3.23
CA VAL A 106 4.46 4.56 3.15
C VAL A 106 3.46 4.69 4.29
N ASP A 107 2.18 4.73 3.94
CA ASP A 107 1.08 4.79 4.89
C ASP A 107 0.50 3.37 5.10
N ILE A 108 0.52 2.88 6.33
CA ILE A 108 -0.06 1.59 6.71
C ILE A 108 -1.27 1.85 7.61
N GLU A 109 -2.45 1.60 7.09
CA GLU A 109 -3.70 1.68 7.86
C GLU A 109 -4.04 0.29 8.43
N LEU A 110 -4.10 0.19 9.76
CA LEU A 110 -4.43 -1.05 10.46
C LEU A 110 -5.83 -0.96 11.04
N ARG A 111 -6.64 -1.98 10.73
CA ARG A 111 -7.94 -2.21 11.37
C ARG A 111 -7.96 -3.62 11.92
N LEU A 112 -7.49 -3.76 13.15
CA LEU A 112 -7.34 -5.05 13.79
C LEU A 112 -8.26 -5.15 15.03
N GLY A 113 -9.05 -6.21 15.09
CA GLY A 113 -9.90 -6.51 16.25
C GLY A 113 -9.09 -7.07 17.44
N THR A 114 -8.99 -8.38 17.54
CA THR A 114 -8.28 -9.05 18.65
C THR A 114 -6.90 -9.60 18.28
N GLY A 115 -6.54 -9.57 17.03
CA GLY A 115 -5.27 -10.11 16.52
C GLY A 115 -4.05 -9.28 16.93
N ALA A 116 -2.87 -9.89 16.85
CA ALA A 116 -1.60 -9.21 17.06
C ALA A 116 -0.93 -8.87 15.72
N ALA A 117 -0.31 -7.69 15.65
CA ALA A 117 0.47 -7.29 14.50
C ALA A 117 1.94 -7.12 14.85
N VAL A 118 2.81 -7.63 14.00
CA VAL A 118 4.25 -7.41 14.05
C VAL A 118 4.70 -6.83 12.72
N ILE A 119 5.24 -5.62 12.76
CA ILE A 119 5.75 -4.94 11.58
C ILE A 119 7.26 -4.78 11.75
N THR A 120 8.02 -5.35 10.84
CA THR A 120 9.48 -5.17 10.77
C THR A 120 9.77 -4.16 9.68
N VAL A 121 10.32 -3.02 10.04
CA VAL A 121 10.66 -1.94 9.11
C VAL A 121 12.13 -1.99 8.72
N PRO A 122 12.54 -1.38 7.60
CA PRO A 122 13.95 -1.23 7.26
C PRO A 122 14.75 -0.60 8.41
N ARG A 123 16.03 -0.87 8.45
CA ARG A 123 16.91 -0.43 9.53
C ARG A 123 16.99 1.09 9.66
N ASP A 124 16.95 1.80 8.54
CA ASP A 124 17.07 3.24 8.38
C ASP A 124 15.72 3.96 8.26
N ALA A 125 14.61 3.23 8.33
CA ALA A 125 13.28 3.81 8.25
C ALA A 125 12.93 4.64 9.49
N THR A 126 12.20 5.72 9.27
CA THR A 126 11.52 6.48 10.32
C THR A 126 10.11 5.93 10.51
N VAL A 127 9.67 5.79 11.75
CA VAL A 127 8.32 5.28 12.07
C VAL A 127 7.52 6.36 12.77
N ASP A 128 6.32 6.60 12.27
CA ASP A 128 5.34 7.52 12.82
C ASP A 128 4.08 6.73 13.21
N LEU A 129 3.68 6.83 14.47
CA LEU A 129 2.53 6.15 15.05
C LEU A 129 1.43 7.12 15.50
N ASP A 130 1.55 8.41 15.19
CA ASP A 130 0.65 9.45 15.70
C ASP A 130 -0.81 9.25 15.25
N GLY A 131 -1.01 8.63 14.10
CA GLY A 131 -2.35 8.30 13.57
C GLY A 131 -2.97 7.01 14.10
N LEU A 132 -2.31 6.32 15.02
CA LEU A 132 -2.78 5.03 15.54
C LEU A 132 -3.59 5.21 16.81
N THR A 133 -4.84 4.76 16.79
CA THR A 133 -5.66 4.64 17.99
C THR A 133 -5.41 3.28 18.64
N ALA A 134 -4.68 3.27 19.75
CA ALA A 134 -4.48 2.07 20.53
C ALA A 134 -5.76 1.75 21.33
N GLY A 135 -6.18 0.49 21.29
CA GLY A 135 -7.31 0.02 22.10
C GLY A 135 -6.87 -0.33 23.53
N TRP A 136 -6.83 -1.61 23.82
CA TRP A 136 -6.53 -2.12 25.18
C TRP A 136 -5.05 -2.09 25.55
N LYS A 137 -4.14 -2.12 24.57
CA LYS A 137 -2.67 -2.20 24.79
C LYS A 137 -1.93 -1.20 23.94
N ASP A 138 -1.01 -0.49 24.55
CA ASP A 138 -0.13 0.41 23.84
C ASP A 138 0.77 -0.33 22.82
N PRO A 139 1.06 0.29 21.67
CA PRO A 139 1.97 -0.24 20.70
C PRO A 139 3.39 -0.35 21.30
N ARG A 140 4.07 -1.45 21.00
CA ARG A 140 5.48 -1.62 21.36
C ARG A 140 6.36 -1.14 20.22
N TYR A 141 7.00 -0.02 20.41
CA TYR A 141 7.99 0.53 19.49
C TYR A 141 9.16 1.11 20.25
N LYS A 142 10.37 0.74 19.83
CA LYS A 142 11.60 1.36 20.33
C LYS A 142 12.22 2.17 19.20
N ALA A 143 12.10 3.49 19.29
CA ALA A 143 12.68 4.39 18.32
C ALA A 143 14.21 4.21 18.26
N ARG A 144 14.75 4.23 17.04
CA ARG A 144 16.20 4.28 16.84
C ARG A 144 16.65 5.72 16.63
N ARG A 145 17.75 6.09 17.29
CA ARG A 145 18.30 7.44 17.22
C ARG A 145 19.19 7.72 16.00
N HIS A 146 19.34 6.76 15.07
CA HIS A 146 20.32 6.85 13.99
C HIS A 146 19.68 6.65 12.62
N GLY A 147 19.90 7.65 11.75
CA GLY A 147 19.73 7.58 10.32
C GLY A 147 18.29 7.76 9.84
N THR A 148 17.97 8.98 9.45
CA THR A 148 16.71 9.36 8.78
C THR A 148 16.83 9.28 7.24
N ALA A 149 17.73 8.45 6.73
CA ALA A 149 18.00 8.34 5.29
C ALA A 149 17.03 7.40 4.57
N GLY A 150 16.29 6.59 5.31
CA GLY A 150 15.33 5.63 4.76
C GLY A 150 13.89 6.18 4.65
N PRO A 151 12.96 5.34 4.22
CA PRO A 151 11.56 5.73 4.06
C PRO A 151 10.90 6.04 5.40
N THR A 152 9.90 6.90 5.38
CA THR A 152 9.02 7.13 6.52
C THR A 152 7.84 6.18 6.45
N ILE A 153 7.64 5.38 7.50
CA ILE A 153 6.53 4.45 7.64
C ILE A 153 5.54 5.05 8.63
N ARG A 154 4.41 5.53 8.12
CA ARG A 154 3.30 6.01 8.96
C ARG A 154 2.34 4.86 9.22
N ILE A 155 2.02 4.63 10.47
CA ILE A 155 1.07 3.60 10.87
C ILE A 155 -0.11 4.28 11.55
N SER A 156 -1.29 4.10 10.97
CA SER A 156 -2.53 4.70 11.43
C SER A 156 -3.63 3.65 11.57
N GLY A 157 -4.80 4.07 12.03
CA GLY A 157 -5.98 3.23 12.15
C GLY A 157 -6.31 2.87 13.59
N ALA A 158 -6.98 1.74 13.79
CA ALA A 158 -7.48 1.32 15.09
C ALA A 158 -7.09 -0.12 15.41
N MET A 159 -6.68 -0.33 16.64
CA MET A 159 -6.46 -1.66 17.23
C MET A 159 -7.41 -1.87 18.39
N GLY A 160 -8.16 -2.97 18.35
CA GLY A 160 -9.05 -3.36 19.44
C GLY A 160 -8.30 -3.95 20.65
N LEU A 161 -8.46 -5.24 20.89
CA LEU A 161 -7.80 -5.93 22.01
C LEU A 161 -6.39 -6.46 21.69
N GLY A 162 -5.95 -6.32 20.44
CA GLY A 162 -4.65 -6.79 19.97
C GLY A 162 -3.50 -5.87 20.37
N ARG A 163 -2.27 -6.31 20.08
CA ARG A 163 -1.05 -5.52 20.28
C ARG A 163 -0.31 -5.34 18.97
N LEU A 164 0.11 -4.12 18.71
CA LEU A 164 1.08 -3.81 17.66
C LEU A 164 2.50 -3.83 18.23
N THR A 165 3.39 -4.51 17.52
CA THR A 165 4.83 -4.46 17.76
C THR A 165 5.52 -4.00 16.50
N VAL A 166 6.23 -2.88 16.57
CA VAL A 166 7.06 -2.38 15.47
C VAL A 166 8.53 -2.50 15.87
N ARG A 167 9.33 -3.05 14.96
CA ARG A 167 10.76 -3.23 15.19
C ARG A 167 11.55 -2.94 13.93
N HIS A 168 12.76 -2.40 14.09
CA HIS A 168 13.69 -2.29 12.97
C HIS A 168 14.37 -3.63 12.70
N ALA A 169 14.67 -3.86 11.42
CA ALA A 169 15.44 -5.01 10.99
C ALA A 169 16.78 -5.07 11.74
N ARG A 170 17.19 -6.27 12.09
CA ARG A 170 18.54 -6.56 12.60
C ARG A 170 19.45 -6.88 11.40
N ARG A 171 20.77 -6.80 11.60
CA ARG A 171 21.73 -7.28 10.60
C ARG A 171 21.52 -8.74 10.31
#